data_2a234230f7b7c92c6f485557ffdd9fe0
#
_entry.id   2a234230f7b7c92c6f485557ffdd9fe0
#
_cell.length_a   1.000
_cell.length_b   1.000
_cell.length_c   1.000
_cell.angle_alpha   90.00
_cell.angle_beta   90.00
_cell.angle_gamma   90.00
#
_symmetry.space_group_name_H-M   'P 1'
#
loop_
_entity.id
_entity.type
_entity.pdbx_description
1 polymer ?
#
loop_
_entity_poly.entity_id
_entity_poly.type
_entity_poly.pdbx_seq_one_letter_code
_entity_poly.pdbx_strand_id
1 'polypeptide(L)'
;MLIVYSENMKFSHLADCHIGSYRDTKMSKLTISAFRKAVDVSISEKVDFVLISGDLFNTSIPSIDSIKETATLLRKLNLAKIPVYIIAGSHDFSPSGKTMLDVFENSGLCQNVAKGNVNEDGKLELKFTIDESTKAKITGVIGKRGSLEKSIYEKMSNENIEAEDGFKIFMFHSAINELKPKGLEKIESAPISYLPKGFNYYAGGHVHSVIKHSSEELGGVVAYPGPLFPNSFKEIEELKHGGFYIFDSFDPNLLRFIPIKIKEIISLKIDATMKSPEEVIDELNSNLKENDVTEKIILIRIFGKLESGKTSDVKLGEVINNLYNQGAFFVMRNTSSLVSESFEEIKPIGESLADLENEVIEKNASQMKFSKLDMQDEKNLVKELVEMLDIEKQEGETTKDFEERVIDNSTILDKLIEND
;
A
#
# COMPACT_ATOMS: atom_id res chain seq x y z
N MET A 1 -33.69 -9.21 -5.87
CA MET A 1 -34.03 -9.11 -7.29
C MET A 1 -32.88 -9.71 -8.08
N LEU A 2 -33.03 -10.87 -8.70
CA LEU A 2 -32.01 -11.46 -9.57
C LEU A 2 -31.94 -10.59 -10.84
N ILE A 3 -30.84 -9.84 -10.98
CA ILE A 3 -30.56 -9.14 -12.25
C ILE A 3 -30.14 -10.24 -13.23
N VAL A 4 -31.04 -10.59 -14.17
CA VAL A 4 -30.73 -11.51 -15.27
C VAL A 4 -29.90 -10.71 -16.27
N TYR A 5 -28.60 -10.94 -16.30
CA TYR A 5 -27.73 -10.40 -17.33
C TYR A 5 -28.01 -11.14 -18.63
N SER A 6 -28.27 -10.40 -19.70
CA SER A 6 -28.62 -10.98 -21.00
C SER A 6 -27.40 -11.49 -21.79
N GLU A 7 -26.22 -11.31 -21.31
CA GLU A 7 -24.94 -11.66 -21.97
C GLU A 7 -24.06 -12.47 -21.03
N ASN A 8 -23.44 -13.52 -21.58
CA ASN A 8 -22.47 -14.34 -20.90
C ASN A 8 -21.19 -13.52 -20.73
N MET A 9 -20.80 -13.24 -19.49
CA MET A 9 -19.64 -12.42 -19.23
C MET A 9 -18.86 -12.92 -18.02
N LYS A 10 -17.56 -13.04 -18.21
CA LYS A 10 -16.63 -13.41 -17.14
C LYS A 10 -15.40 -12.51 -17.19
N PHE A 11 -15.04 -11.84 -16.10
CA PHE A 11 -13.85 -11.00 -16.06
C PHE A 11 -13.12 -11.07 -14.73
N SER A 12 -11.82 -10.77 -14.78
CA SER A 12 -10.98 -10.61 -13.58
C SER A 12 -10.92 -9.13 -13.19
N HIS A 13 -10.98 -8.85 -11.89
CA HIS A 13 -10.78 -7.51 -11.33
C HIS A 13 -9.61 -7.54 -10.35
N LEU A 14 -8.48 -6.93 -10.76
CA LEU A 14 -7.26 -6.73 -10.02
C LEU A 14 -7.16 -5.25 -9.61
N ALA A 15 -6.53 -4.98 -8.48
CA ALA A 15 -6.14 -3.64 -8.06
C ALA A 15 -4.85 -3.73 -7.22
N ASP A 16 -4.22 -2.61 -6.97
CA ASP A 16 -3.15 -2.47 -5.98
C ASP A 16 -2.07 -3.56 -6.13
N CYS A 17 -1.62 -3.80 -7.38
CA CYS A 17 -0.62 -4.82 -7.68
C CYS A 17 0.75 -4.45 -7.11
N HIS A 18 1.06 -3.16 -7.01
CA HIS A 18 2.28 -2.58 -6.48
C HIS A 18 3.55 -3.33 -6.88
N ILE A 19 3.64 -3.66 -8.18
CA ILE A 19 4.82 -4.36 -8.72
C ILE A 19 6.07 -3.55 -8.43
N GLY A 20 7.06 -4.21 -7.80
CA GLY A 20 8.31 -3.57 -7.39
C GLY A 20 8.25 -2.94 -5.99
N SER A 21 7.19 -3.18 -5.18
CA SER A 21 7.21 -2.83 -3.76
C SER A 21 8.28 -3.63 -3.01
N TYR A 22 8.59 -3.20 -1.79
CA TYR A 22 9.70 -3.66 -0.96
C TYR A 22 11.09 -3.28 -1.46
N ARG A 23 11.94 -2.82 -0.54
CA ARG A 23 13.35 -2.55 -0.81
C ARG A 23 14.17 -3.84 -0.97
N ASP A 24 13.77 -4.89 -0.26
CA ASP A 24 14.40 -6.20 -0.37
C ASP A 24 14.02 -6.87 -1.70
N THR A 25 15.02 -7.35 -2.43
CA THR A 25 14.85 -7.92 -3.76
C THR A 25 14.10 -9.26 -3.76
N LYS A 26 14.19 -10.07 -2.69
CA LYS A 26 13.44 -11.33 -2.58
C LYS A 26 11.94 -11.04 -2.41
N MET A 27 11.62 -10.11 -1.51
CA MET A 27 10.23 -9.69 -1.28
C MET A 27 9.64 -8.98 -2.51
N SER A 28 10.41 -8.08 -3.14
CA SER A 28 9.97 -7.38 -4.35
C SER A 28 9.61 -8.35 -5.50
N LYS A 29 10.34 -9.45 -5.66
CA LYS A 29 10.02 -10.50 -6.65
C LYS A 29 8.71 -11.23 -6.36
N LEU A 30 8.21 -11.22 -5.14
CA LEU A 30 6.92 -11.85 -4.82
C LEU A 30 5.75 -11.07 -5.44
N THR A 31 5.85 -9.75 -5.58
CA THR A 31 4.80 -8.93 -6.19
C THR A 31 4.57 -9.27 -7.65
N ILE A 32 5.65 -9.39 -8.44
CA ILE A 32 5.54 -9.82 -9.83
C ILE A 32 5.12 -11.29 -9.95
N SER A 33 5.50 -12.14 -8.99
CA SER A 33 5.05 -13.53 -8.95
C SER A 33 3.55 -13.63 -8.66
N ALA A 34 3.02 -12.75 -7.83
CA ALA A 34 1.58 -12.64 -7.58
C ALA A 34 0.83 -12.21 -8.85
N PHE A 35 1.34 -11.18 -9.54
CA PHE A 35 0.76 -10.73 -10.80
C PHE A 35 0.80 -11.84 -11.88
N ARG A 36 1.92 -12.56 -12.00
CA ARG A 36 2.04 -13.72 -12.89
C ARG A 36 0.97 -14.76 -12.59
N LYS A 37 0.77 -15.11 -11.31
CA LYS A 37 -0.23 -16.09 -10.90
C LYS A 37 -1.64 -15.63 -11.22
N ALA A 38 -1.96 -14.34 -11.02
CA ALA A 38 -3.26 -13.77 -11.37
C ALA A 38 -3.52 -13.82 -12.87
N VAL A 39 -2.51 -13.51 -13.70
CA VAL A 39 -2.57 -13.67 -15.17
C VAL A 39 -2.81 -15.12 -15.56
N ASP A 40 -2.07 -16.06 -14.96
CA ASP A 40 -2.22 -17.49 -15.27
C ASP A 40 -3.60 -18.02 -14.93
N VAL A 41 -4.14 -17.63 -13.77
CA VAL A 41 -5.51 -17.97 -13.34
C VAL A 41 -6.53 -17.34 -14.28
N SER A 42 -6.39 -16.08 -14.65
CA SER A 42 -7.32 -15.41 -15.58
C SER A 42 -7.39 -16.12 -16.92
N ILE A 43 -6.24 -16.57 -17.45
CA ILE A 43 -6.17 -17.36 -18.68
C ILE A 43 -6.85 -18.73 -18.51
N SER A 44 -6.54 -19.45 -17.42
CA SER A 44 -7.12 -20.77 -17.16
C SER A 44 -8.63 -20.75 -16.93
N GLU A 45 -9.12 -19.69 -16.32
CA GLU A 45 -10.55 -19.43 -16.11
C GLU A 45 -11.25 -18.92 -17.37
N LYS A 46 -10.49 -18.65 -18.44
CA LYS A 46 -11.00 -18.16 -19.72
C LYS A 46 -11.87 -16.91 -19.56
N VAL A 47 -11.35 -15.93 -18.83
CA VAL A 47 -12.06 -14.65 -18.67
C VAL A 47 -12.10 -13.91 -20.00
N ASP A 48 -13.15 -13.12 -20.23
CA ASP A 48 -13.30 -12.33 -21.45
C ASP A 48 -12.33 -11.13 -21.45
N PHE A 49 -12.10 -10.54 -20.27
CA PHE A 49 -11.14 -9.42 -20.10
C PHE A 49 -10.65 -9.32 -18.66
N VAL A 50 -9.65 -8.48 -18.45
CA VAL A 50 -9.06 -8.15 -17.13
C VAL A 50 -9.20 -6.66 -16.86
N LEU A 51 -9.69 -6.31 -15.65
CA LEU A 51 -9.69 -4.95 -15.12
C LEU A 51 -8.53 -4.79 -14.16
N ILE A 52 -7.79 -3.66 -14.25
CA ILE A 52 -6.76 -3.26 -13.29
C ILE A 52 -7.12 -1.87 -12.77
N SER A 53 -7.64 -1.81 -11.54
CA SER A 53 -8.16 -0.58 -10.94
C SER A 53 -7.08 0.21 -10.19
N GLY A 54 -6.01 0.58 -10.90
CA GLY A 54 -4.91 1.43 -10.40
C GLY A 54 -3.82 0.71 -9.63
N ASP A 55 -2.74 1.44 -9.42
CA ASP A 55 -1.53 1.04 -8.69
C ASP A 55 -0.94 -0.29 -9.21
N LEU A 56 -0.75 -0.34 -10.54
CA LEU A 56 -0.05 -1.47 -11.17
C LEU A 56 1.39 -1.55 -10.67
N PHE A 57 2.08 -0.40 -10.58
CA PHE A 57 3.42 -0.29 -10.04
C PHE A 57 3.44 0.40 -8.68
N ASN A 58 4.46 0.10 -7.88
CA ASN A 58 4.64 0.75 -6.58
C ASN A 58 5.18 2.19 -6.71
N THR A 59 5.76 2.54 -7.83
CA THR A 59 6.32 3.87 -8.12
C THR A 59 6.07 4.26 -9.56
N SER A 60 5.98 5.56 -9.82
CA SER A 60 5.79 6.10 -11.16
C SER A 60 6.96 5.84 -12.12
N ILE A 61 8.14 5.51 -11.59
CA ILE A 61 9.34 5.13 -12.35
C ILE A 61 9.78 3.75 -11.85
N PRO A 62 9.16 2.65 -12.34
CA PRO A 62 9.50 1.30 -11.96
C PRO A 62 10.87 0.90 -12.51
N SER A 63 11.48 -0.17 -11.92
CA SER A 63 12.70 -0.73 -12.49
C SER A 63 12.46 -1.31 -13.88
N ILE A 64 13.49 -1.29 -14.72
CA ILE A 64 13.43 -1.86 -16.07
C ILE A 64 13.02 -3.34 -16.04
N ASP A 65 13.48 -4.10 -15.05
CA ASP A 65 13.10 -5.50 -14.88
C ASP A 65 11.62 -5.65 -14.57
N SER A 66 11.07 -4.80 -13.70
CA SER A 66 9.63 -4.78 -13.40
C SER A 66 8.80 -4.47 -14.64
N ILE A 67 9.22 -3.46 -15.43
CA ILE A 67 8.55 -3.07 -16.68
C ILE A 67 8.58 -4.25 -17.68
N LYS A 68 9.76 -4.86 -17.89
CA LYS A 68 9.96 -5.97 -18.81
C LYS A 68 9.08 -7.18 -18.45
N GLU A 69 9.08 -7.58 -17.18
CA GLU A 69 8.28 -8.71 -16.73
C GLU A 69 6.78 -8.42 -16.82
N THR A 70 6.34 -7.22 -16.44
CA THR A 70 4.95 -6.80 -16.56
C THR A 70 4.49 -6.79 -18.02
N ALA A 71 5.29 -6.20 -18.93
CA ALA A 71 5.00 -6.20 -20.35
C ALA A 71 4.88 -7.64 -20.91
N THR A 72 5.74 -8.56 -20.46
CA THR A 72 5.69 -9.97 -20.85
C THR A 72 4.37 -10.62 -20.41
N LEU A 73 3.90 -10.33 -19.22
CA LEU A 73 2.65 -10.87 -18.68
C LEU A 73 1.41 -10.28 -19.35
N LEU A 74 1.40 -8.95 -19.60
CA LEU A 74 0.33 -8.31 -20.37
C LEU A 74 0.28 -8.88 -21.82
N ARG A 75 1.44 -9.07 -22.45
CA ARG A 75 1.52 -9.73 -23.76
C ARG A 75 0.97 -11.15 -23.73
N LYS A 76 1.16 -11.89 -22.63
CA LYS A 76 0.60 -13.24 -22.48
C LYS A 76 -0.93 -13.23 -22.50
N LEU A 77 -1.57 -12.25 -21.83
CA LEU A 77 -3.03 -12.03 -21.93
C LEU A 77 -3.45 -11.68 -23.36
N ASN A 78 -2.72 -10.76 -23.99
CA ASN A 78 -3.01 -10.35 -25.37
C ASN A 78 -2.94 -11.55 -26.35
N LEU A 79 -1.92 -12.41 -26.24
CA LEU A 79 -1.81 -13.64 -27.04
C LEU A 79 -2.94 -14.62 -26.76
N ALA A 80 -3.50 -14.64 -25.55
CA ALA A 80 -4.69 -15.40 -25.20
C ALA A 80 -5.99 -14.72 -25.65
N LYS A 81 -5.91 -13.56 -26.31
CA LYS A 81 -7.04 -12.71 -26.75
C LYS A 81 -7.88 -12.20 -25.59
N ILE A 82 -7.27 -11.95 -24.45
CA ILE A 82 -7.89 -11.38 -23.25
C ILE A 82 -7.41 -9.93 -23.14
N PRO A 83 -8.25 -8.93 -23.50
CA PRO A 83 -7.90 -7.52 -23.36
C PRO A 83 -7.78 -7.11 -21.90
N VAL A 84 -6.96 -6.10 -21.65
CA VAL A 84 -6.72 -5.52 -20.33
C VAL A 84 -7.19 -4.07 -20.33
N TYR A 85 -8.15 -3.75 -19.48
CA TYR A 85 -8.66 -2.40 -19.25
C TYR A 85 -8.09 -1.90 -17.93
N ILE A 86 -7.49 -0.70 -17.94
CA ILE A 86 -6.73 -0.19 -16.81
C ILE A 86 -7.06 1.29 -16.57
N ILE A 87 -6.96 1.70 -15.32
CA ILE A 87 -6.84 3.10 -14.92
C ILE A 87 -5.54 3.28 -14.13
N ALA A 88 -4.99 4.48 -14.10
CA ALA A 88 -3.85 4.79 -13.25
C ALA A 88 -4.31 5.03 -11.80
N GLY A 89 -3.56 4.50 -10.85
CA GLY A 89 -3.70 4.77 -9.42
C GLY A 89 -2.73 5.86 -8.94
N SER A 90 -2.70 6.09 -7.64
CA SER A 90 -1.92 7.17 -7.03
C SER A 90 -0.40 7.00 -7.15
N HIS A 91 0.08 5.75 -7.26
CA HIS A 91 1.49 5.41 -7.42
C HIS A 91 1.99 5.40 -8.86
N ASP A 92 1.09 5.31 -9.84
CA ASP A 92 1.44 5.21 -11.25
C ASP A 92 1.83 6.56 -11.90
N PHE A 93 1.51 7.70 -11.28
CA PHE A 93 1.78 9.03 -11.82
C PHE A 93 3.17 9.56 -11.46
N SER A 94 3.89 10.07 -12.47
CA SER A 94 5.06 10.91 -12.26
C SER A 94 4.66 12.37 -11.98
N PRO A 95 5.55 13.17 -11.38
CA PRO A 95 5.31 14.62 -11.21
C PRO A 95 4.98 15.37 -12.51
N SER A 96 5.43 14.84 -13.65
CA SER A 96 5.14 15.40 -14.98
C SER A 96 3.78 15.00 -15.54
N GLY A 97 2.97 14.24 -14.80
CA GLY A 97 1.67 13.74 -15.25
C GLY A 97 1.73 12.56 -16.23
N LYS A 98 2.93 12.06 -16.55
CA LYS A 98 3.12 10.90 -17.43
C LYS A 98 3.13 9.62 -16.62
N THR A 99 2.67 8.53 -17.21
CA THR A 99 2.62 7.21 -16.58
C THR A 99 3.34 6.17 -17.45
N MET A 100 3.84 5.09 -16.83
CA MET A 100 4.33 3.94 -17.57
C MET A 100 3.19 3.22 -18.31
N LEU A 101 1.94 3.41 -17.87
CA LEU A 101 0.76 2.84 -18.51
C LEU A 101 0.59 3.38 -19.93
N ASP A 102 0.96 4.65 -20.19
CA ASP A 102 0.93 5.23 -21.55
C ASP A 102 1.81 4.46 -22.52
N VAL A 103 2.97 3.95 -22.04
CA VAL A 103 3.86 3.10 -22.85
C VAL A 103 3.21 1.77 -23.16
N PHE A 104 2.55 1.15 -22.20
CA PHE A 104 1.84 -0.12 -22.41
C PHE A 104 0.62 0.05 -23.33
N GLU A 105 -0.14 1.13 -23.17
CA GLU A 105 -1.27 1.44 -24.07
C GLU A 105 -0.79 1.66 -25.50
N ASN A 106 0.21 2.52 -25.72
CA ASN A 106 0.76 2.77 -27.05
C ASN A 106 1.39 1.50 -27.70
N SER A 107 1.80 0.54 -26.87
CA SER A 107 2.30 -0.77 -27.34
C SER A 107 1.18 -1.80 -27.54
N GLY A 108 -0.08 -1.44 -27.35
CA GLY A 108 -1.24 -2.33 -27.51
C GLY A 108 -1.34 -3.43 -26.45
N LEU A 109 -0.71 -3.25 -25.27
CA LEU A 109 -0.71 -4.23 -24.19
C LEU A 109 -1.88 -4.06 -23.20
N CYS A 110 -2.43 -2.87 -23.10
CA CYS A 110 -3.63 -2.56 -22.32
C CYS A 110 -4.36 -1.36 -22.95
N GLN A 111 -5.52 -1.04 -22.42
CA GLN A 111 -6.31 0.13 -22.81
C GLN A 111 -6.68 0.92 -21.57
N ASN A 112 -6.26 2.18 -21.49
CA ASN A 112 -6.68 3.10 -20.45
C ASN A 112 -8.15 3.49 -20.69
N VAL A 113 -9.00 3.32 -19.69
CA VAL A 113 -10.44 3.62 -19.78
C VAL A 113 -10.84 4.92 -19.08
N ALA A 114 -9.91 5.57 -18.41
CA ALA A 114 -10.13 6.89 -17.81
C ALA A 114 -10.02 7.99 -18.88
N LYS A 115 -10.96 7.98 -19.82
CA LYS A 115 -11.01 8.90 -20.97
C LYS A 115 -12.22 9.80 -20.90
N GLY A 116 -12.06 11.05 -21.25
CA GLY A 116 -13.14 12.03 -21.29
C GLY A 116 -12.68 13.34 -21.90
N ASN A 117 -13.63 14.25 -22.08
CA ASN A 117 -13.36 15.62 -22.52
C ASN A 117 -13.95 16.60 -21.51
N VAL A 118 -13.37 17.77 -21.40
CA VAL A 118 -14.01 18.88 -20.67
C VAL A 118 -14.99 19.55 -21.62
N ASN A 119 -16.27 19.65 -21.21
CA ASN A 119 -17.30 20.32 -22.00
C ASN A 119 -17.24 21.85 -21.86
N GLU A 120 -18.13 22.57 -22.53
CA GLU A 120 -18.19 24.04 -22.55
C GLU A 120 -18.44 24.63 -21.15
N ASP A 121 -19.11 23.89 -20.24
CA ASP A 121 -19.37 24.29 -18.87
C ASP A 121 -18.20 23.98 -17.92
N GLY A 122 -17.08 23.47 -18.42
CA GLY A 122 -15.90 23.09 -17.63
C GLY A 122 -16.06 21.77 -16.88
N LYS A 123 -17.08 20.97 -17.18
CA LYS A 123 -17.31 19.65 -16.57
C LYS A 123 -16.61 18.54 -17.36
N LEU A 124 -16.13 17.53 -16.67
CA LEU A 124 -15.54 16.34 -17.27
C LEU A 124 -16.65 15.37 -17.71
N GLU A 125 -16.77 15.15 -19.00
CA GLU A 125 -17.62 14.13 -19.59
C GLU A 125 -16.80 12.91 -19.94
N LEU A 126 -17.07 11.80 -19.24
CA LEU A 126 -16.38 10.54 -19.46
C LEU A 126 -16.90 9.86 -20.74
N LYS A 127 -16.02 9.06 -21.36
CA LYS A 127 -16.34 8.25 -22.54
C LYS A 127 -16.22 6.78 -22.22
N PHE A 128 -17.12 5.97 -22.77
CA PHE A 128 -17.02 4.52 -22.68
C PHE A 128 -16.00 3.95 -23.65
N THR A 129 -15.23 3.00 -23.16
CA THR A 129 -14.55 1.99 -23.95
C THR A 129 -15.45 0.77 -23.99
N ILE A 130 -15.70 0.23 -25.17
CA ILE A 130 -16.61 -0.92 -25.37
C ILE A 130 -15.76 -2.17 -25.62
N ASP A 131 -15.92 -3.19 -24.76
CA ASP A 131 -15.29 -4.49 -25.00
C ASP A 131 -15.91 -5.15 -26.25
N GLU A 132 -15.06 -5.59 -27.17
CA GLU A 132 -15.54 -6.09 -28.47
C GLU A 132 -16.32 -7.40 -28.36
N SER A 133 -15.95 -8.27 -27.40
CA SER A 133 -16.56 -9.59 -27.23
C SER A 133 -17.86 -9.54 -26.48
N THR A 134 -17.89 -8.88 -25.34
CA THR A 134 -19.03 -8.86 -24.39
C THR A 134 -19.95 -7.65 -24.54
N LYS A 135 -19.52 -6.65 -25.30
CA LYS A 135 -20.21 -5.34 -25.42
C LYS A 135 -20.30 -4.57 -24.11
N ALA A 136 -19.58 -5.01 -23.05
CA ALA A 136 -19.49 -4.27 -21.81
C ALA A 136 -18.96 -2.84 -22.05
N LYS A 137 -19.62 -1.86 -21.44
CA LYS A 137 -19.27 -0.45 -21.50
C LYS A 137 -18.44 -0.11 -20.28
N ILE A 138 -17.15 0.17 -20.47
CA ILE A 138 -16.17 0.39 -19.39
C ILE A 138 -15.72 1.85 -19.42
N THR A 139 -15.78 2.51 -18.29
CA THR A 139 -15.24 3.86 -18.10
C THR A 139 -14.68 4.00 -16.69
N GLY A 140 -14.02 5.09 -16.38
CA GLY A 140 -13.51 5.29 -15.03
C GLY A 140 -12.78 6.61 -14.84
N VAL A 141 -12.32 6.81 -13.62
CA VAL A 141 -11.51 7.95 -13.20
C VAL A 141 -10.19 7.49 -12.60
N ILE A 142 -9.16 8.29 -12.81
CA ILE A 142 -7.82 8.03 -12.28
C ILE A 142 -7.76 8.29 -10.77
N GLY A 143 -6.90 7.56 -10.06
CA GLY A 143 -6.49 7.89 -8.70
C GLY A 143 -5.44 9.01 -8.69
N LYS A 144 -5.50 9.90 -7.70
CA LYS A 144 -4.49 10.95 -7.49
C LYS A 144 -4.00 10.93 -6.05
N ARG A 145 -2.80 11.42 -5.80
CA ARG A 145 -2.30 11.61 -4.43
C ARG A 145 -2.99 12.80 -3.77
N GLY A 146 -3.20 12.72 -2.45
CA GLY A 146 -3.67 13.83 -1.63
C GLY A 146 -5.10 14.24 -1.91
N SER A 147 -6.01 13.28 -2.10
CA SER A 147 -7.47 13.49 -2.28
C SER A 147 -7.86 14.48 -3.39
N LEU A 148 -6.96 14.68 -4.34
CA LEU A 148 -7.25 15.46 -5.53
C LEU A 148 -8.31 14.78 -6.42
N GLU A 149 -8.63 13.50 -6.16
CA GLU A 149 -9.73 12.76 -6.81
C GLU A 149 -11.08 13.40 -6.53
N LYS A 150 -11.30 13.92 -5.31
CA LYS A 150 -12.55 14.59 -4.96
C LYS A 150 -12.90 15.69 -5.96
N SER A 151 -11.91 16.47 -6.37
CA SER A 151 -12.09 17.53 -7.36
C SER A 151 -12.47 17.01 -8.76
N ILE A 152 -12.11 15.75 -9.09
CA ILE A 152 -12.52 15.11 -10.35
C ILE A 152 -14.00 14.77 -10.28
N TYR A 153 -14.44 14.11 -9.19
CA TYR A 153 -15.84 13.76 -9.01
C TYR A 153 -16.77 14.99 -8.98
N GLU A 154 -16.37 16.07 -8.30
CA GLU A 154 -17.13 17.32 -8.25
C GLU A 154 -17.30 17.99 -9.62
N LYS A 155 -16.34 17.80 -10.53
CA LYS A 155 -16.37 18.33 -11.89
C LYS A 155 -16.95 17.36 -12.92
N MET A 156 -17.24 16.13 -12.53
CA MET A 156 -17.74 15.11 -13.45
C MET A 156 -19.21 15.36 -13.78
N SER A 157 -19.55 15.26 -15.07
CA SER A 157 -20.92 15.19 -15.55
C SER A 157 -21.30 13.72 -15.68
N ASN A 158 -22.32 13.29 -14.94
CA ASN A 158 -22.74 11.88 -14.92
C ASN A 158 -23.86 11.57 -15.94
N GLU A 159 -24.58 12.60 -16.41
CA GLU A 159 -25.79 12.43 -17.21
C GLU A 159 -25.58 11.54 -18.45
N ASN A 160 -24.47 11.76 -19.18
CA ASN A 160 -24.17 11.02 -20.39
C ASN A 160 -23.87 9.53 -20.14
N ILE A 161 -23.19 9.20 -19.02
CA ILE A 161 -22.81 7.82 -18.69
C ILE A 161 -23.91 7.08 -17.92
N GLU A 162 -24.76 7.80 -17.18
CA GLU A 162 -25.91 7.22 -16.48
C GLU A 162 -27.03 6.85 -17.45
N ALA A 163 -27.25 7.67 -18.49
CA ALA A 163 -28.30 7.46 -19.49
C ALA A 163 -28.03 6.28 -20.45
N GLU A 164 -26.80 5.79 -20.51
CA GLU A 164 -26.42 4.70 -21.40
C GLU A 164 -26.98 3.34 -20.93
N ASP A 165 -27.49 2.57 -21.87
CA ASP A 165 -27.99 1.22 -21.64
C ASP A 165 -26.89 0.15 -21.72
N GLY A 166 -27.19 -1.07 -21.29
CA GLY A 166 -26.30 -2.23 -21.35
C GLY A 166 -25.53 -2.47 -20.06
N PHE A 167 -24.58 -3.41 -20.09
CA PHE A 167 -23.73 -3.72 -18.93
C PHE A 167 -22.64 -2.68 -18.79
N LYS A 168 -22.67 -1.96 -17.67
CA LYS A 168 -21.76 -0.83 -17.41
C LYS A 168 -20.81 -1.12 -16.25
N ILE A 169 -19.53 -0.83 -16.45
CA ILE A 169 -18.48 -0.95 -15.45
C ILE A 169 -17.85 0.42 -15.20
N PHE A 170 -17.81 0.85 -13.95
CA PHE A 170 -17.12 2.06 -13.51
C PHE A 170 -15.87 1.70 -12.73
N MET A 171 -14.70 2.08 -13.26
CA MET A 171 -13.42 1.85 -12.59
C MET A 171 -12.99 3.11 -11.84
N PHE A 172 -12.48 2.95 -10.62
CA PHE A 172 -12.02 4.07 -9.80
C PHE A 172 -10.93 3.64 -8.83
N HIS A 173 -10.12 4.61 -8.38
CA HIS A 173 -9.04 4.32 -7.44
C HIS A 173 -9.04 5.35 -6.32
N SER A 174 -9.96 5.18 -5.38
CA SER A 174 -10.17 6.05 -4.21
C SER A 174 -10.94 5.31 -3.12
N ALA A 175 -10.80 5.79 -1.88
CA ALA A 175 -11.61 5.30 -0.77
C ALA A 175 -13.03 5.90 -0.81
N ILE A 176 -14.03 5.11 -0.44
CA ILE A 176 -15.42 5.54 -0.28
C ILE A 176 -15.76 5.56 1.21
N ASN A 177 -16.33 6.67 1.68
CA ASN A 177 -16.59 6.92 3.12
C ASN A 177 -17.34 5.77 3.79
N GLU A 178 -18.41 5.32 3.15
CA GLU A 178 -19.35 4.33 3.68
C GLU A 178 -18.75 2.92 3.66
N LEU A 179 -17.65 2.70 2.95
CA LEU A 179 -17.01 1.40 2.77
C LEU A 179 -15.63 1.29 3.43
N LYS A 180 -15.22 2.33 4.18
CA LYS A 180 -13.92 2.30 4.86
C LYS A 180 -13.86 1.21 5.92
N PRO A 181 -12.83 0.35 5.91
CA PRO A 181 -12.57 -0.57 7.01
C PRO A 181 -12.29 0.16 8.33
N LYS A 182 -12.58 -0.47 9.44
CA LYS A 182 -12.19 0.03 10.78
C LYS A 182 -10.67 0.24 10.84
N GLY A 183 -10.26 1.36 11.43
CA GLY A 183 -8.84 1.74 11.54
C GLY A 183 -8.31 2.55 10.35
N LEU A 184 -9.13 2.81 9.33
CA LEU A 184 -8.81 3.68 8.19
C LEU A 184 -9.66 4.96 8.18
N GLU A 185 -10.20 5.36 9.32
CA GLU A 185 -11.09 6.53 9.46
C GLU A 185 -10.42 7.83 9.01
N LYS A 186 -9.09 7.92 9.16
CA LYS A 186 -8.29 9.10 8.80
C LYS A 186 -7.96 9.20 7.31
N ILE A 187 -8.18 8.13 6.53
CA ILE A 187 -7.95 8.18 5.09
C ILE A 187 -8.99 9.11 4.45
N GLU A 188 -8.51 10.07 3.70
CA GLU A 188 -9.36 10.92 2.89
C GLU A 188 -10.14 10.09 1.88
N SER A 189 -11.41 10.42 1.67
CA SER A 189 -12.33 9.60 0.91
C SER A 189 -13.49 10.42 0.37
N ALA A 190 -14.14 9.92 -0.66
CA ALA A 190 -15.33 10.49 -1.25
C ALA A 190 -16.61 9.80 -0.73
N PRO A 191 -17.73 10.52 -0.60
CA PRO A 191 -19.01 9.87 -0.32
C PRO A 191 -19.43 9.00 -1.52
N ILE A 192 -20.17 7.92 -1.25
CA ILE A 192 -20.65 6.99 -2.28
C ILE A 192 -21.52 7.69 -3.34
N SER A 193 -22.21 8.76 -2.95
CA SER A 193 -23.04 9.59 -3.83
C SER A 193 -22.26 10.32 -4.94
N TYR A 194 -20.93 10.33 -4.89
CA TYR A 194 -20.10 10.89 -5.96
C TYR A 194 -19.91 9.91 -7.13
N LEU A 195 -20.14 8.62 -6.89
CA LEU A 195 -20.09 7.64 -7.97
C LEU A 195 -21.33 7.75 -8.86
N PRO A 196 -21.19 7.64 -10.19
CA PRO A 196 -22.33 7.67 -11.12
C PRO A 196 -23.25 6.47 -10.87
N LYS A 197 -24.55 6.67 -11.06
CA LYS A 197 -25.58 5.62 -10.82
C LYS A 197 -25.83 4.74 -12.04
N GLY A 198 -26.47 3.61 -11.81
CA GLY A 198 -26.92 2.72 -12.87
C GLY A 198 -25.81 1.89 -13.54
N PHE A 199 -24.66 1.73 -12.87
CA PHE A 199 -23.63 0.79 -13.28
C PHE A 199 -23.83 -0.57 -12.60
N ASN A 200 -23.54 -1.64 -13.31
CA ASN A 200 -23.68 -3.01 -12.81
C ASN A 200 -22.54 -3.39 -11.88
N TYR A 201 -21.33 -2.86 -12.15
CA TYR A 201 -20.13 -3.15 -11.40
C TYR A 201 -19.25 -1.90 -11.22
N TYR A 202 -18.81 -1.68 -10.00
CA TYR A 202 -17.91 -0.60 -9.62
C TYR A 202 -16.59 -1.22 -9.16
N ALA A 203 -15.58 -1.12 -10.01
CA ALA A 203 -14.27 -1.72 -9.81
C ALA A 203 -13.34 -0.75 -9.08
N GLY A 204 -13.24 -0.88 -7.77
CA GLY A 204 -12.45 -0.01 -6.90
C GLY A 204 -11.03 -0.53 -6.63
N GLY A 205 -10.09 0.40 -6.48
CA GLY A 205 -8.74 0.19 -5.94
C GLY A 205 -8.41 1.20 -4.84
N HIS A 206 -7.18 1.22 -4.34
CA HIS A 206 -6.67 2.10 -3.28
C HIS A 206 -6.89 1.59 -1.84
N VAL A 207 -8.00 0.95 -1.57
CA VAL A 207 -8.26 0.39 -0.24
C VAL A 207 -7.73 -1.03 -0.19
N HIS A 208 -6.65 -1.24 0.56
CA HIS A 208 -5.99 -2.54 0.67
C HIS A 208 -6.78 -3.54 1.53
N SER A 209 -8.08 -3.64 1.27
CA SER A 209 -9.00 -4.54 1.95
C SER A 209 -9.95 -5.18 0.95
N VAL A 210 -10.31 -6.43 1.21
CA VAL A 210 -11.24 -7.18 0.36
C VAL A 210 -12.66 -6.79 0.73
N ILE A 211 -13.36 -6.07 -0.17
CA ILE A 211 -14.71 -5.55 0.06
C ILE A 211 -15.62 -5.97 -1.11
N LYS A 212 -16.82 -6.44 -0.77
CA LYS A 212 -17.93 -6.65 -1.69
C LYS A 212 -19.16 -6.02 -1.07
N HIS A 213 -19.74 -5.04 -1.75
CA HIS A 213 -20.91 -4.29 -1.27
C HIS A 213 -21.93 -4.15 -2.39
N SER A 214 -23.14 -4.66 -2.17
CA SER A 214 -24.27 -4.42 -3.08
C SER A 214 -24.93 -3.11 -2.67
N SER A 215 -24.86 -2.11 -3.54
CA SER A 215 -25.42 -0.78 -3.27
C SER A 215 -26.77 -0.60 -3.94
N GLU A 216 -27.83 -0.42 -3.15
CA GLU A 216 -29.15 -0.07 -3.66
C GLU A 216 -29.16 1.35 -4.25
N GLU A 217 -28.41 2.27 -3.67
CA GLU A 217 -28.30 3.66 -4.14
C GLU A 217 -27.68 3.74 -5.55
N LEU A 218 -26.65 2.95 -5.80
CA LEU A 218 -25.92 2.92 -7.08
C LEU A 218 -26.58 1.97 -8.11
N GLY A 219 -27.33 0.97 -7.65
CA GLY A 219 -27.94 -0.05 -8.48
C GLY A 219 -27.02 -1.18 -8.92
N GLY A 220 -25.84 -1.35 -8.26
CA GLY A 220 -24.83 -2.33 -8.63
C GLY A 220 -23.94 -2.79 -7.49
N VAL A 221 -22.89 -3.53 -7.83
CA VAL A 221 -21.93 -4.09 -6.87
C VAL A 221 -20.64 -3.26 -6.87
N VAL A 222 -20.27 -2.74 -5.70
CA VAL A 222 -18.96 -2.11 -5.46
C VAL A 222 -18.01 -3.16 -4.90
N ALA A 223 -16.84 -3.32 -5.52
CA ALA A 223 -15.87 -4.31 -5.13
C ALA A 223 -14.45 -3.71 -5.06
N TYR A 224 -13.74 -4.04 -3.99
CA TYR A 224 -12.31 -3.80 -3.84
C TYR A 224 -11.63 -5.15 -3.62
N PRO A 225 -10.75 -5.60 -4.49
CA PRO A 225 -10.06 -6.88 -4.31
C PRO A 225 -8.95 -6.81 -3.25
N GLY A 226 -8.56 -5.59 -2.82
CA GLY A 226 -7.36 -5.39 -2.02
C GLY A 226 -6.08 -5.62 -2.82
N PRO A 227 -4.92 -5.62 -2.16
CA PRO A 227 -3.64 -5.76 -2.84
C PRO A 227 -3.49 -7.19 -3.38
N LEU A 228 -2.84 -7.30 -4.54
CA LEU A 228 -2.55 -8.62 -5.12
C LEU A 228 -1.50 -9.40 -4.31
N PHE A 229 -0.55 -8.68 -3.72
CA PHE A 229 0.36 -9.15 -2.68
C PHE A 229 0.46 -8.07 -1.59
N PRO A 230 0.31 -8.41 -0.29
CA PRO A 230 0.36 -7.43 0.78
C PRO A 230 1.67 -6.64 0.80
N ASN A 231 1.62 -5.32 1.01
CA ASN A 231 2.76 -4.41 0.85
C ASN A 231 3.46 -3.98 2.14
N SER A 232 2.96 -4.39 3.29
CA SER A 232 3.50 -4.01 4.60
C SER A 232 3.43 -5.16 5.59
N PHE A 233 4.21 -5.03 6.68
CA PHE A 233 4.14 -5.98 7.80
C PHE A 233 2.70 -6.17 8.30
N LYS A 234 1.97 -5.05 8.48
CA LYS A 234 0.59 -5.07 8.96
C LYS A 234 -0.34 -5.80 7.98
N GLU A 235 -0.22 -5.50 6.70
CA GLU A 235 -1.05 -6.15 5.68
C GLU A 235 -0.76 -7.65 5.56
N ILE A 236 0.53 -8.07 5.61
CA ILE A 236 0.89 -9.49 5.60
C ILE A 236 0.30 -10.19 6.84
N GLU A 237 0.37 -9.54 8.02
CA GLU A 237 -0.17 -10.09 9.27
C GLU A 237 -1.69 -10.25 9.25
N GLU A 238 -2.42 -9.28 8.68
CA GLU A 238 -3.88 -9.25 8.63
C GLU A 238 -4.45 -10.10 7.49
N LEU A 239 -3.93 -9.94 6.29
CA LEU A 239 -4.45 -10.58 5.07
C LEU A 239 -3.83 -11.96 4.82
N LYS A 240 -2.61 -12.21 5.29
CA LYS A 240 -1.75 -13.38 4.99
C LYS A 240 -1.43 -13.53 3.50
N HIS A 241 -2.38 -13.30 2.62
CA HIS A 241 -2.21 -13.32 1.18
C HIS A 241 -3.19 -12.34 0.55
N GLY A 242 -2.80 -11.77 -0.58
CA GLY A 242 -3.67 -10.95 -1.40
C GLY A 242 -4.52 -11.80 -2.34
N GLY A 243 -5.11 -11.15 -3.33
CA GLY A 243 -5.93 -11.82 -4.31
C GLY A 243 -6.64 -10.86 -5.25
N PHE A 244 -7.61 -11.38 -5.98
CA PHE A 244 -8.40 -10.63 -6.93
C PHE A 244 -9.80 -11.22 -7.06
N TYR A 245 -10.71 -10.52 -7.68
CA TYR A 245 -12.06 -11.02 -7.96
C TYR A 245 -12.16 -11.58 -9.37
N ILE A 246 -12.94 -12.64 -9.52
CA ILE A 246 -13.54 -13.06 -10.81
C ILE A 246 -15.04 -12.81 -10.70
N PHE A 247 -15.55 -12.00 -11.62
CA PHE A 247 -16.98 -11.86 -11.90
C PHE A 247 -17.38 -12.90 -12.95
N ASP A 248 -18.48 -13.58 -12.71
CA ASP A 248 -19.05 -14.54 -13.64
C ASP A 248 -20.58 -14.40 -13.64
N SER A 249 -21.16 -13.97 -14.76
CA SER A 249 -22.60 -13.73 -14.87
C SER A 249 -23.46 -14.98 -14.71
N PHE A 250 -22.86 -16.17 -14.82
CA PHE A 250 -23.54 -17.46 -14.59
C PHE A 250 -23.45 -17.95 -13.15
N ASP A 251 -22.48 -17.45 -12.38
CA ASP A 251 -22.36 -17.87 -10.99
C ASP A 251 -23.45 -17.18 -10.14
N PRO A 252 -24.28 -17.93 -9.40
CA PRO A 252 -25.25 -17.34 -8.48
C PRO A 252 -24.67 -16.34 -7.49
N ASN A 253 -23.38 -16.48 -7.17
CA ASN A 253 -22.66 -15.55 -6.33
C ASN A 253 -22.05 -14.36 -7.10
N LEU A 254 -22.11 -14.37 -8.43
CA LEU A 254 -21.59 -13.36 -9.36
C LEU A 254 -20.11 -13.00 -9.20
N LEU A 255 -19.60 -12.96 -7.97
CA LEU A 255 -18.28 -12.45 -7.64
C LEU A 255 -17.56 -13.38 -6.66
N ARG A 256 -16.48 -14.00 -7.13
CA ARG A 256 -15.67 -14.95 -6.40
C ARG A 256 -14.27 -14.36 -6.14
N PHE A 257 -13.83 -14.33 -4.89
CA PHE A 257 -12.45 -13.95 -4.53
C PHE A 257 -11.49 -15.10 -4.78
N ILE A 258 -10.39 -14.83 -5.47
CA ILE A 258 -9.32 -15.77 -5.79
C ILE A 258 -8.08 -15.40 -4.98
N PRO A 259 -7.74 -16.16 -3.93
CA PRO A 259 -6.57 -15.88 -3.13
C PRO A 259 -5.27 -16.23 -3.87
N ILE A 260 -4.29 -15.33 -3.81
CA ILE A 260 -2.96 -15.49 -4.39
C ILE A 260 -1.96 -15.86 -3.30
N LYS A 261 -1.78 -17.15 -3.08
CA LYS A 261 -0.79 -17.68 -2.13
C LYS A 261 0.54 -17.88 -2.83
N ILE A 262 1.56 -17.07 -2.51
CA ILE A 262 2.92 -17.16 -3.08
C ILE A 262 3.88 -17.83 -2.10
N LYS A 263 3.80 -17.46 -0.83
CA LYS A 263 4.59 -18.03 0.27
C LYS A 263 3.69 -18.28 1.47
N GLU A 264 4.00 -19.29 2.25
CA GLU A 264 3.38 -19.48 3.56
C GLU A 264 3.93 -18.45 4.55
N ILE A 265 3.10 -18.05 5.50
CA ILE A 265 3.40 -17.02 6.48
C ILE A 265 3.20 -17.60 7.88
N ILE A 266 4.22 -17.46 8.70
CA ILE A 266 4.16 -17.70 10.14
C ILE A 266 4.15 -16.35 10.82
N SER A 267 3.12 -16.07 11.62
CA SER A 267 3.00 -14.83 12.39
C SER A 267 3.07 -15.14 13.88
N LEU A 268 4.10 -14.62 14.54
CA LEU A 268 4.35 -14.76 15.96
C LEU A 268 4.08 -13.42 16.65
N LYS A 269 3.24 -13.45 17.68
CA LYS A 269 2.92 -12.29 18.52
C LYS A 269 3.36 -12.60 19.94
N ILE A 270 4.30 -11.82 20.46
CA ILE A 270 4.83 -11.97 21.81
C ILE A 270 4.41 -10.75 22.62
N ASP A 271 3.70 -10.99 23.68
CA ASP A 271 3.39 -9.96 24.68
C ASP A 271 4.54 -9.94 25.71
N ALA A 272 5.29 -8.85 25.71
CA ALA A 272 6.43 -8.62 26.60
C ALA A 272 6.01 -8.01 27.95
N THR A 273 4.72 -7.84 28.21
CA THR A 273 4.24 -7.22 29.44
C THR A 273 4.67 -8.05 30.66
N MET A 274 5.32 -7.41 31.62
CA MET A 274 5.85 -8.02 32.83
C MET A 274 6.87 -9.16 32.58
N LYS A 275 7.63 -9.08 31.48
CA LYS A 275 8.70 -10.04 31.14
C LYS A 275 10.03 -9.32 31.00
N SER A 276 11.11 -10.03 31.35
CA SER A 276 12.48 -9.62 31.05
C SER A 276 12.78 -9.83 29.54
N PRO A 277 13.82 -9.16 28.99
CA PRO A 277 14.27 -9.39 27.62
C PRO A 277 14.57 -10.86 27.31
N GLU A 278 15.16 -11.60 28.26
CA GLU A 278 15.50 -13.02 28.15
C GLU A 278 14.24 -13.89 28.05
N GLU A 279 13.24 -13.65 28.90
CA GLU A 279 11.97 -14.39 28.87
C GLU A 279 11.22 -14.18 27.55
N VAL A 280 11.27 -12.95 26.97
CA VAL A 280 10.70 -12.65 25.64
C VAL A 280 11.39 -13.47 24.55
N ILE A 281 12.72 -13.59 24.59
CA ILE A 281 13.48 -14.40 23.61
C ILE A 281 13.22 -15.90 23.81
N ASP A 282 13.14 -16.37 25.05
CA ASP A 282 12.88 -17.78 25.35
C ASP A 282 11.46 -18.21 24.86
N GLU A 283 10.45 -17.36 25.07
CA GLU A 283 9.11 -17.59 24.57
C GLU A 283 9.08 -17.60 23.03
N LEU A 284 9.77 -16.63 22.40
CA LEU A 284 9.87 -16.56 20.94
C LEU A 284 10.52 -17.84 20.39
N ASN A 285 11.64 -18.26 20.97
CA ASN A 285 12.32 -19.49 20.56
C ASN A 285 11.47 -20.75 20.78
N SER A 286 10.69 -20.80 21.85
CA SER A 286 9.78 -21.91 22.13
C SER A 286 8.69 -22.00 21.07
N ASN A 287 8.06 -20.87 20.72
CA ASN A 287 7.04 -20.81 19.69
C ASN A 287 7.59 -21.15 18.29
N LEU A 288 8.87 -20.87 18.02
CA LEU A 288 9.52 -21.19 16.75
C LEU A 288 9.85 -22.67 16.61
N LYS A 289 10.19 -23.38 17.70
CA LYS A 289 10.55 -24.82 17.66
C LYS A 289 9.47 -25.72 17.11
N GLU A 290 8.21 -25.32 17.23
CA GLU A 290 7.06 -26.10 16.77
C GLU A 290 6.76 -25.89 15.27
N ASN A 291 7.45 -24.97 14.62
CA ASN A 291 7.15 -24.54 13.25
C ASN A 291 8.29 -24.90 12.28
N ASP A 292 7.94 -25.53 11.16
CA ASP A 292 8.83 -25.58 10.01
C ASP A 292 8.87 -24.19 9.35
N VAL A 293 10.02 -23.54 9.39
CA VAL A 293 10.22 -22.17 8.86
C VAL A 293 10.78 -22.15 7.44
N THR A 294 11.08 -23.32 6.86
CA THR A 294 11.74 -23.44 5.56
C THR A 294 10.89 -22.81 4.45
N GLU A 295 11.51 -21.91 3.66
CA GLU A 295 10.88 -21.21 2.53
C GLU A 295 9.65 -20.35 2.90
N LYS A 296 9.44 -20.02 4.18
CA LYS A 296 8.31 -19.23 4.67
C LYS A 296 8.70 -17.81 5.02
N ILE A 297 7.72 -16.91 5.04
CA ILE A 297 7.86 -15.55 5.56
C ILE A 297 7.50 -15.60 7.05
N ILE A 298 8.41 -15.13 7.89
CA ILE A 298 8.24 -15.11 9.33
C ILE A 298 7.99 -13.67 9.78
N LEU A 299 6.86 -13.44 10.44
CA LEU A 299 6.53 -12.15 11.07
C LEU A 299 6.70 -12.28 12.58
N ILE A 300 7.51 -11.40 13.15
CA ILE A 300 7.73 -11.32 14.59
C ILE A 300 7.21 -9.97 15.07
N ARG A 301 6.13 -9.97 15.84
CA ARG A 301 5.60 -8.79 16.53
C ARG A 301 5.84 -8.95 18.02
N ILE A 302 6.54 -7.98 18.61
CA ILE A 302 6.71 -7.89 20.06
C ILE A 302 6.08 -6.57 20.53
N PHE A 303 5.26 -6.63 21.56
CA PHE A 303 4.54 -5.48 22.10
C PHE A 303 4.42 -5.59 23.61
N GLY A 304 4.02 -4.52 24.28
CA GLY A 304 3.85 -4.49 25.73
C GLY A 304 5.00 -3.79 26.45
N LYS A 305 4.95 -3.72 27.78
CA LYS A 305 5.94 -3.04 28.63
C LYS A 305 6.81 -4.11 29.32
N LEU A 306 8.12 -4.08 29.06
CA LEU A 306 9.10 -4.92 29.75
C LEU A 306 9.08 -4.63 31.26
N GLU A 307 9.27 -5.66 32.08
CA GLU A 307 9.44 -5.56 33.52
C GLU A 307 10.77 -4.90 33.88
N SER A 308 11.82 -5.20 33.09
CA SER A 308 13.18 -4.72 33.33
C SER A 308 13.97 -4.61 32.01
N GLY A 309 15.10 -3.91 32.04
CA GLY A 309 15.99 -3.75 30.88
C GLY A 309 15.47 -2.75 29.84
N LYS A 310 16.17 -2.69 28.71
CA LYS A 310 15.84 -1.83 27.58
C LYS A 310 15.24 -2.65 26.44
N THR A 311 14.49 -1.99 25.56
CA THR A 311 13.96 -2.63 24.33
C THR A 311 15.10 -3.17 23.44
N SER A 312 16.28 -2.54 23.47
CA SER A 312 17.50 -2.99 22.78
C SER A 312 18.09 -4.29 23.32
N ASP A 313 17.78 -4.64 24.58
CA ASP A 313 18.31 -5.85 25.22
C ASP A 313 17.57 -7.12 24.71
N VAL A 314 16.44 -6.94 24.05
CA VAL A 314 15.78 -8.01 23.29
C VAL A 314 16.55 -8.31 22.01
N LYS A 315 17.52 -9.24 22.10
CA LYS A 315 18.49 -9.56 21.04
C LYS A 315 17.87 -10.34 19.86
N LEU A 316 16.95 -9.72 19.14
CA LEU A 316 16.28 -10.33 17.97
C LEU A 316 17.26 -10.70 16.85
N GLY A 317 18.41 -10.06 16.73
CA GLY A 317 19.37 -10.32 15.67
C GLY A 317 19.84 -11.77 15.62
N GLU A 318 20.08 -12.40 16.77
CA GLU A 318 20.49 -13.82 16.87
C GLU A 318 19.36 -14.74 16.42
N VAL A 319 18.14 -14.47 16.84
CA VAL A 319 16.96 -15.25 16.44
C VAL A 319 16.73 -15.16 14.93
N ILE A 320 16.83 -13.95 14.37
CA ILE A 320 16.66 -13.73 12.91
C ILE A 320 17.74 -14.48 12.12
N ASN A 321 19.00 -14.42 12.55
CA ASN A 321 20.09 -15.15 11.90
C ASN A 321 19.84 -16.67 11.95
N ASN A 322 19.40 -17.20 13.09
CA ASN A 322 19.05 -18.60 13.23
C ASN A 322 17.91 -19.02 12.30
N LEU A 323 16.89 -18.18 12.15
CA LEU A 323 15.79 -18.44 11.21
C LEU A 323 16.27 -18.50 9.75
N TYR A 324 17.17 -17.60 9.34
CA TYR A 324 17.76 -17.68 8.02
C TYR A 324 18.63 -18.94 7.83
N ASN A 325 19.38 -19.34 8.87
CA ASN A 325 20.16 -20.58 8.84
C ASN A 325 19.27 -21.84 8.74
N GLN A 326 18.04 -21.79 9.24
CA GLN A 326 17.03 -22.82 9.12
C GLN A 326 16.26 -22.77 7.79
N GLY A 327 16.61 -21.84 6.89
CA GLY A 327 16.01 -21.76 5.57
C GLY A 327 14.77 -20.86 5.47
N ALA A 328 14.51 -19.96 6.43
CA ALA A 328 13.44 -19.00 6.30
C ALA A 328 13.64 -18.12 5.04
N PHE A 329 12.56 -17.93 4.29
CA PHE A 329 12.62 -17.12 3.07
C PHE A 329 12.89 -15.65 3.39
N PHE A 330 12.11 -15.09 4.32
CA PHE A 330 12.27 -13.71 4.79
C PHE A 330 11.74 -13.56 6.23
N VAL A 331 12.40 -12.73 7.02
CA VAL A 331 12.00 -12.44 8.40
C VAL A 331 11.72 -10.95 8.55
N MET A 332 10.52 -10.60 8.99
CA MET A 332 10.11 -9.23 9.31
C MET A 332 9.86 -9.10 10.80
N ARG A 333 10.29 -7.99 11.39
CA ARG A 333 10.04 -7.68 12.81
C ARG A 333 9.27 -6.38 12.95
N ASN A 334 8.43 -6.31 13.95
CA ASN A 334 7.76 -5.10 14.41
C ASN A 334 7.80 -5.04 15.93
N THR A 335 8.53 -4.07 16.45
CA THR A 335 8.71 -3.80 17.90
C THR A 335 8.27 -2.39 18.26
N SER A 336 7.49 -1.72 17.40
CA SER A 336 7.09 -0.32 17.59
C SER A 336 6.21 -0.09 18.83
N SER A 337 5.57 -1.14 19.32
CA SER A 337 4.73 -1.12 20.52
C SER A 337 5.41 -1.78 21.74
N LEU A 338 6.71 -2.06 21.65
CA LEU A 338 7.50 -2.54 22.78
C LEU A 338 8.07 -1.35 23.52
N VAL A 339 7.78 -1.24 24.80
CA VAL A 339 8.26 -0.16 25.68
C VAL A 339 9.02 -0.74 26.87
N SER A 340 9.92 0.04 27.44
CA SER A 340 10.64 -0.29 28.68
C SER A 340 10.28 0.69 29.79
N GLU A 341 10.52 0.33 31.01
CA GLU A 341 10.21 1.16 32.18
C GLU A 341 10.98 2.49 32.19
N SER A 342 12.12 2.54 31.50
CA SER A 342 12.95 3.73 31.39
C SER A 342 12.42 4.77 30.37
N PHE A 343 11.37 4.47 29.62
CA PHE A 343 10.73 5.39 28.69
C PHE A 343 9.25 5.53 29.03
N GLU A 344 8.91 6.47 29.89
CA GLU A 344 7.53 6.92 30.02
C GLU A 344 7.13 7.67 28.76
N GLU A 345 5.94 7.37 28.24
CA GLU A 345 5.35 8.11 27.12
C GLU A 345 5.15 9.57 27.55
N ILE A 346 5.99 10.46 27.03
CA ILE A 346 5.91 11.89 27.33
C ILE A 346 4.68 12.44 26.61
N LYS A 347 3.62 12.72 27.37
CA LYS A 347 2.51 13.54 26.89
C LYS A 347 2.86 15.00 27.17
N PRO A 348 3.28 15.78 26.17
CA PRO A 348 3.66 17.17 26.40
C PRO A 348 2.42 18.00 26.77
N ILE A 349 2.55 18.89 27.74
CA ILE A 349 1.45 19.75 28.27
C ILE A 349 1.77 21.24 27.99
N GLY A 350 2.58 21.55 26.98
CA GLY A 350 2.97 22.92 26.65
C GLY A 350 1.90 23.70 25.87
N GLU A 351 1.81 25.02 26.09
CA GLU A 351 0.90 25.92 25.37
C GLU A 351 1.47 26.45 24.04
N SER A 352 2.80 26.34 23.82
CA SER A 352 3.46 26.72 22.57
C SER A 352 4.34 25.59 22.02
N LEU A 353 4.64 25.63 20.70
CA LEU A 353 5.48 24.65 20.03
C LEU A 353 6.89 24.59 20.67
N ALA A 354 7.46 25.76 20.97
CA ALA A 354 8.79 25.87 21.59
C ALA A 354 8.83 25.33 23.04
N ASP A 355 7.73 25.47 23.80
CA ASP A 355 7.62 24.91 25.15
C ASP A 355 7.49 23.38 25.08
N LEU A 356 6.74 22.88 24.10
CA LEU A 356 6.60 21.44 23.83
C LEU A 356 7.93 20.81 23.43
N GLU A 357 8.70 21.45 22.55
CA GLU A 357 10.03 20.99 22.13
C GLU A 357 11.00 20.95 23.30
N ASN A 358 11.05 22.04 24.11
CA ASN A 358 11.90 22.09 25.30
C ASN A 358 11.50 21.02 26.32
N GLU A 359 10.23 20.78 26.57
CA GLU A 359 9.77 19.77 27.51
C GLU A 359 10.13 18.36 27.03
N VAL A 360 9.98 18.09 25.72
CA VAL A 360 10.36 16.82 25.10
C VAL A 360 11.89 16.60 25.19
N ILE A 361 12.69 17.63 24.90
CA ILE A 361 14.15 17.58 25.01
C ILE A 361 14.57 17.34 26.45
N GLU A 362 14.01 18.08 27.42
CA GLU A 362 14.34 17.92 28.83
C GLU A 362 14.04 16.54 29.38
N LYS A 363 12.88 16.00 29.03
CA LYS A 363 12.46 14.67 29.51
C LYS A 363 13.25 13.54 28.84
N ASN A 364 13.56 13.67 27.55
CA ASN A 364 14.35 12.65 26.84
C ASN A 364 15.85 12.71 27.21
N ALA A 365 16.44 13.91 27.33
CA ALA A 365 17.85 14.04 27.78
C ALA A 365 18.05 13.48 29.19
N SER A 366 17.05 13.61 30.08
CA SER A 366 17.16 13.01 31.44
C SER A 366 17.13 11.47 31.43
N GLN A 367 16.67 10.85 30.33
CA GLN A 367 16.56 9.39 30.15
C GLN A 367 17.75 8.78 29.39
N MET A 368 18.48 9.60 28.61
CA MET A 368 19.74 9.20 27.95
C MET A 368 20.91 9.63 28.82
N LYS A 369 21.73 8.70 29.26
CA LYS A 369 23.00 9.02 29.94
C LYS A 369 24.16 8.75 28.99
N PHE A 370 24.71 9.79 28.37
CA PHE A 370 26.02 9.72 27.78
C PHE A 370 27.06 9.70 28.91
N SER A 371 27.90 8.68 28.94
CA SER A 371 28.76 8.37 30.10
C SER A 371 29.79 9.46 30.47
N LYS A 372 29.91 10.50 29.65
CA LYS A 372 30.96 11.54 29.81
C LYS A 372 30.44 12.99 29.79
N LEU A 373 29.12 13.21 29.58
CA LEU A 373 28.53 14.56 29.59
C LEU A 373 27.69 14.78 30.85
N ASP A 374 27.64 15.99 31.35
CA ASP A 374 26.70 16.35 32.39
C ASP A 374 25.27 16.59 31.77
N MET A 375 24.26 16.63 32.62
CA MET A 375 22.87 16.74 32.18
C MET A 375 22.58 18.03 31.40
N GLN A 376 23.31 19.11 31.65
CA GLN A 376 23.15 20.40 30.98
C GLN A 376 23.83 20.39 29.61
N ASP A 377 24.98 19.75 29.50
CA ASP A 377 25.70 19.58 28.25
C ASP A 377 24.95 18.62 27.32
N GLU A 378 24.33 17.55 27.85
CA GLU A 378 23.43 16.67 27.09
C GLU A 378 22.22 17.42 26.50
N LYS A 379 21.56 18.27 27.28
CA LYS A 379 20.45 19.10 26.83
C LYS A 379 20.84 20.08 25.73
N ASN A 380 21.97 20.75 25.91
CA ASN A 380 22.49 21.71 24.94
C ASN A 380 22.85 21.00 23.64
N LEU A 381 23.48 19.84 23.72
CA LEU A 381 23.84 19.03 22.56
C LEU A 381 22.60 18.57 21.77
N VAL A 382 21.54 18.11 22.45
CA VAL A 382 20.29 17.70 21.78
C VAL A 382 19.61 18.89 21.11
N LYS A 383 19.58 20.07 21.73
CA LYS A 383 19.07 21.30 21.12
C LYS A 383 19.83 21.67 19.84
N GLU A 384 21.14 21.71 19.93
CA GLU A 384 22.01 22.03 18.79
C GLU A 384 21.84 21.02 17.66
N LEU A 385 21.61 19.72 17.96
CA LEU A 385 21.31 18.69 16.96
C LEU A 385 19.93 18.89 16.30
N VAL A 386 18.92 19.25 17.06
CA VAL A 386 17.56 19.52 16.53
C VAL A 386 17.61 20.75 15.60
N GLU A 387 18.25 21.85 16.03
CA GLU A 387 18.41 23.06 15.21
C GLU A 387 19.22 22.77 13.92
N MET A 388 20.26 21.94 14.02
CA MET A 388 21.05 21.53 12.86
C MET A 388 20.25 20.68 11.86
N LEU A 389 19.32 19.85 12.34
CA LEU A 389 18.49 18.98 11.49
C LEU A 389 17.27 19.70 10.92
N ASP A 390 16.87 20.86 11.46
CA ASP A 390 15.76 21.68 10.98
C ASP A 390 16.16 22.64 9.84
N ILE A 391 17.14 22.23 9.05
CA ILE A 391 17.61 23.01 7.90
C ILE A 391 16.84 22.62 6.67
N GLU A 392 16.08 23.56 6.10
CA GLU A 392 15.38 23.35 4.83
C GLU A 392 16.30 23.55 3.63
N LYS A 393 16.02 22.81 2.57
CA LYS A 393 16.70 22.95 1.28
C LYS A 393 16.35 24.30 0.66
N GLN A 394 17.38 25.06 0.20
CA GLN A 394 17.18 26.36 -0.42
C GLN A 394 16.62 26.22 -1.86
N GLU A 395 15.90 27.24 -2.31
CA GLU A 395 15.36 27.26 -3.66
C GLU A 395 16.50 27.27 -4.70
N GLY A 396 16.51 26.24 -5.58
CA GLY A 396 17.57 26.06 -6.58
C GLY A 396 18.79 25.23 -6.11
N GLU A 397 18.87 24.84 -4.86
CA GLU A 397 19.96 24.02 -4.32
C GLU A 397 19.84 22.58 -4.82
N THR A 398 20.94 21.97 -5.27
CA THR A 398 20.92 20.55 -5.63
C THR A 398 20.90 19.67 -4.37
N THR A 399 20.49 18.42 -4.48
CA THR A 399 20.48 17.49 -3.35
C THR A 399 21.88 17.29 -2.79
N LYS A 400 22.89 17.28 -3.65
CA LYS A 400 24.30 17.13 -3.26
C LYS A 400 24.82 18.34 -2.48
N ASP A 401 24.52 19.56 -2.95
CA ASP A 401 24.94 20.79 -2.26
C ASP A 401 24.24 20.92 -0.90
N PHE A 402 22.97 20.50 -0.82
CA PHE A 402 22.24 20.43 0.44
C PHE A 402 22.87 19.44 1.43
N GLU A 403 23.21 18.22 0.98
CA GLU A 403 23.88 17.21 1.81
C GLU A 403 25.26 17.68 2.27
N GLU A 404 26.06 18.28 1.39
CA GLU A 404 27.37 18.88 1.73
C GLU A 404 27.20 20.00 2.76
N ARG A 405 26.22 20.89 2.59
CA ARG A 405 25.95 21.98 3.56
C ARG A 405 25.47 21.45 4.93
N VAL A 406 24.70 20.38 4.98
CA VAL A 406 24.29 19.74 6.25
C VAL A 406 25.50 19.10 6.93
N ILE A 407 26.37 18.44 6.16
CA ILE A 407 27.61 17.82 6.68
C ILE A 407 28.58 18.88 7.19
N ASP A 408 28.81 19.95 6.44
CA ASP A 408 29.71 21.05 6.82
C ASP A 408 29.28 21.78 8.11
N ASN A 409 27.95 21.84 8.34
CA ASN A 409 27.37 22.39 9.56
C ASN A 409 27.37 21.39 10.73
N SER A 410 27.76 20.13 10.51
CA SER A 410 27.69 19.05 11.51
C SER A 410 28.89 18.97 12.46
N THR A 411 29.59 20.11 12.68
CA THR A 411 30.77 20.20 13.63
C THR A 411 30.46 19.72 15.07
N ILE A 412 29.18 19.62 15.39
CA ILE A 412 28.68 19.02 16.64
C ILE A 412 28.96 17.52 16.72
N LEU A 413 28.94 16.80 15.63
CA LEU A 413 29.19 15.36 15.58
C LEU A 413 30.69 15.10 15.88
N ASP A 414 31.60 16.03 15.54
CA ASP A 414 33.02 15.92 15.84
C ASP A 414 33.24 15.98 17.36
N LYS A 415 32.46 16.80 18.08
CA LYS A 415 32.52 16.86 19.56
C LYS A 415 32.07 15.55 20.24
N LEU A 416 31.23 14.76 19.59
CA LEU A 416 30.80 13.45 20.09
C LEU A 416 31.86 12.38 19.83
N ILE A 417 32.54 12.44 18.68
CA ILE A 417 33.57 11.47 18.27
C ILE A 417 34.88 11.69 19.04
N GLU A 418 35.25 12.94 19.34
CA GLU A 418 36.46 13.26 20.12
C GLU A 418 36.35 12.90 21.62
N ASN A 419 35.13 12.67 22.11
CA ASN A 419 34.88 12.31 23.52
C ASN A 419 34.61 10.81 23.74
N ASP A 420 34.67 9.97 22.73
CA ASP A 420 34.71 8.52 22.83
C ASP A 420 36.15 8.00 22.88
#